data_408a6e51820a73bafc7b7db64af330ab
#
_entry.id   408a6e51820a73bafc7b7db64af330ab
#
_cell.length_a   1.000
_cell.length_b   1.000
_cell.length_c   1.000
_cell.angle_alpha   90.00
_cell.angle_beta   90.00
_cell.angle_gamma   90.00
#
_symmetry.space_group_name_H-M   'P 1'
#
loop_
_entity.id
_entity.type
_entity.pdbx_description
1 polymer ?
#
loop_
_entity_poly.entity_id
_entity_poly.type
_entity_poly.pdbx_seq_one_letter_code
_entity_poly.pdbx_strand_id
1 'polypeptide(L)'
;MRCSAAWGASALIVLSSCGGSVIVQTATTPAAPNDRAAVLAVVALARVAHDNSFGGVDVFREVAVVDHLGRGSDDGMVVVNMASPEWTPDERAAVEQALAPRSVTWVTSIEEVIGPGPSMTSPERPIAVVTVAAPQIDGDNATVTSMLWCGGTCGAGGTHTLSRDPQGTWVITGTTGGAFIS
;
A
#
# COMPACT_ATOMS: atom_id res chain seq x y z
N MET A 1 35.16 -0.83 34.54
CA MET A 1 34.55 -1.34 33.32
C MET A 1 33.33 -2.16 33.72
N ARG A 2 32.12 -1.64 33.53
CA ARG A 2 30.85 -2.35 33.81
C ARG A 2 30.11 -2.54 32.50
N CYS A 3 29.94 -3.78 32.05
CA CYS A 3 29.09 -4.16 30.93
C CYS A 3 27.66 -4.26 31.46
N SER A 4 26.76 -3.42 30.96
CA SER A 4 25.32 -3.56 31.19
C SER A 4 24.71 -4.23 29.94
N ALA A 5 24.34 -5.50 30.08
CA ALA A 5 23.52 -6.20 29.10
C ALA A 5 22.05 -5.93 29.42
N ALA A 6 21.35 -5.30 28.49
CA ALA A 6 19.90 -5.17 28.52
C ALA A 6 19.28 -6.43 27.91
N TRP A 7 18.67 -7.25 28.75
CA TRP A 7 17.87 -8.40 28.31
C TRP A 7 16.42 -7.97 28.16
N GLY A 8 15.91 -8.04 26.96
CA GLY A 8 14.47 -7.94 26.70
C GLY A 8 13.78 -9.23 27.16
N ALA A 9 13.03 -9.12 28.24
CA ALA A 9 12.27 -10.26 28.79
C ALA A 9 10.93 -10.40 28.05
N SER A 10 10.80 -11.45 27.21
CA SER A 10 9.50 -11.95 26.77
C SER A 10 8.85 -12.70 27.92
N ALA A 11 7.84 -12.12 28.54
CA ALA A 11 7.06 -12.75 29.59
C ALA A 11 6.06 -13.75 28.98
N LEU A 12 6.32 -15.03 29.09
CA LEU A 12 5.33 -16.10 28.88
C LEU A 12 4.45 -16.20 30.14
N ILE A 13 3.20 -15.76 30.05
CA ILE A 13 2.21 -16.03 31.07
C ILE A 13 1.52 -17.35 30.72
N VAL A 14 1.88 -18.41 31.43
CA VAL A 14 1.18 -19.72 31.36
C VAL A 14 0.08 -19.71 32.40
N LEU A 15 -1.16 -19.54 32.00
CA LEU A 15 -2.33 -19.78 32.83
C LEU A 15 -2.80 -21.22 32.61
N SER A 16 -2.50 -22.10 33.57
CA SER A 16 -3.07 -23.44 33.64
C SER A 16 -4.48 -23.37 34.22
N SER A 17 -5.49 -23.60 33.40
CA SER A 17 -6.84 -23.92 33.87
C SER A 17 -7.27 -25.27 33.33
N CYS A 18 -7.79 -26.09 34.22
CA CYS A 18 -8.31 -27.43 33.91
C CYS A 18 -9.45 -27.34 32.88
N GLY A 19 -9.31 -28.04 31.76
CA GLY A 19 -10.43 -28.47 30.92
C GLY A 19 -10.93 -27.50 29.87
N GLY A 20 -10.14 -26.52 29.42
CA GLY A 20 -10.51 -25.61 28.33
C GLY A 20 -9.57 -25.71 27.14
N SER A 21 -10.11 -25.69 25.91
CA SER A 21 -9.32 -25.54 24.70
C SER A 21 -8.45 -24.29 24.80
N VAL A 22 -7.13 -24.44 24.69
CA VAL A 22 -6.20 -23.31 24.65
C VAL A 22 -6.37 -22.62 23.31
N ILE A 23 -7.05 -21.48 23.29
CA ILE A 23 -7.00 -20.57 22.13
C ILE A 23 -5.63 -19.89 22.20
N VAL A 24 -4.70 -20.33 21.40
CA VAL A 24 -3.44 -19.60 21.19
C VAL A 24 -3.79 -18.33 20.39
N GLN A 25 -4.03 -17.24 21.10
CA GLN A 25 -4.03 -15.92 20.47
C GLN A 25 -2.57 -15.61 20.11
N THR A 26 -2.22 -15.76 18.86
CA THR A 26 -1.00 -15.16 18.32
C THR A 26 -1.15 -13.65 18.45
N ALA A 27 -0.44 -13.04 19.38
CA ALA A 27 -0.35 -11.60 19.49
C ALA A 27 0.37 -11.10 18.24
N THR A 28 -0.37 -10.52 17.30
CA THR A 28 0.19 -9.81 16.16
C THR A 28 1.03 -8.67 16.72
N THR A 29 2.34 -8.70 16.48
CA THR A 29 3.25 -7.62 16.89
C THR A 29 2.82 -6.37 16.09
N PRO A 30 2.53 -5.24 16.73
CA PRO A 30 2.23 -4.01 16.00
C PRO A 30 3.41 -3.67 15.09
N ALA A 31 3.13 -3.39 13.82
CA ALA A 31 4.13 -2.94 12.87
C ALA A 31 4.82 -1.66 13.38
N ALA A 32 6.14 -1.55 13.19
CA ALA A 32 6.84 -0.32 13.50
C ALA A 32 6.26 0.84 12.67
N PRO A 33 6.19 2.07 13.19
CA PRO A 33 5.58 3.20 12.49
C PRO A 33 6.11 3.40 11.07
N ASN A 34 7.39 3.12 10.84
CA ASN A 34 8.04 3.26 9.54
C ASN A 34 7.69 2.13 8.55
N ASP A 35 7.17 0.99 9.01
CA ASP A 35 6.85 -0.14 8.17
C ASP A 35 5.71 0.16 7.23
N ARG A 36 4.68 0.78 7.74
CA ARG A 36 3.50 1.12 6.97
C ARG A 36 3.85 2.11 5.86
N ALA A 37 4.64 3.15 6.16
CA ALA A 37 5.11 4.11 5.18
C ALA A 37 5.96 3.44 4.08
N ALA A 38 6.88 2.55 4.46
CA ALA A 38 7.73 1.84 3.52
C ALA A 38 6.93 0.90 2.61
N VAL A 39 5.98 0.13 3.17
CA VAL A 39 5.08 -0.75 2.39
C VAL A 39 4.25 0.05 1.38
N LEU A 40 3.65 1.16 1.80
CA LEU A 40 2.84 2.02 0.94
C LEU A 40 3.67 2.63 -0.20
N ALA A 41 4.90 3.07 0.10
CA ALA A 41 5.83 3.63 -0.89
C ALA A 41 6.21 2.61 -1.97
N VAL A 42 6.55 1.38 -1.57
CA VAL A 42 6.88 0.28 -2.49
C VAL A 42 5.70 -0.05 -3.40
N VAL A 43 4.49 -0.15 -2.85
CA VAL A 43 3.30 -0.49 -3.62
C VAL A 43 2.89 0.63 -4.58
N ALA A 44 2.94 1.90 -4.15
CA ALA A 44 2.65 3.03 -5.02
C ALA A 44 3.62 3.10 -6.21
N LEU A 45 4.91 2.91 -5.95
CA LEU A 45 5.92 2.87 -7.02
C LEU A 45 5.68 1.71 -7.98
N ALA A 46 5.45 0.50 -7.47
CA ALA A 46 5.21 -0.66 -8.31
C ALA A 46 3.98 -0.46 -9.21
N ARG A 47 2.89 0.07 -8.67
CA ARG A 47 1.66 0.31 -9.42
C ARG A 47 1.87 1.34 -10.54
N VAL A 48 2.65 2.37 -10.32
CA VAL A 48 2.91 3.41 -11.33
C VAL A 48 3.94 2.97 -12.35
N ALA A 49 5.03 2.31 -11.92
CA ALA A 49 6.18 2.07 -12.77
C ALA A 49 6.19 0.68 -13.44
N HIS A 50 5.54 -0.32 -12.83
CA HIS A 50 5.66 -1.71 -13.27
C HIS A 50 4.32 -2.38 -13.59
N ASP A 51 3.34 -2.22 -12.72
CA ASP A 51 2.05 -2.92 -12.82
C ASP A 51 0.95 -2.00 -13.36
N ASN A 52 1.24 -1.32 -14.44
CA ASN A 52 0.33 -0.39 -15.11
C ASN A 52 -0.20 -0.97 -16.43
N SER A 53 -1.20 -0.30 -16.99
CA SER A 53 -1.85 -0.70 -18.25
C SER A 53 -0.95 -0.59 -19.50
N PHE A 54 0.27 -0.10 -19.36
CA PHE A 54 1.24 0.03 -20.45
C PHE A 54 2.29 -1.10 -20.47
N GLY A 55 1.99 -2.23 -19.84
CA GLY A 55 2.89 -3.37 -19.78
C GLY A 55 4.17 -3.11 -18.99
N GLY A 56 4.11 -2.29 -17.95
CA GLY A 56 5.25 -1.94 -17.10
C GLY A 56 6.17 -0.87 -17.69
N VAL A 57 5.75 -0.21 -18.79
CA VAL A 57 6.50 0.95 -19.31
C VAL A 57 6.23 2.17 -18.42
N ASP A 58 7.29 2.82 -17.98
CA ASP A 58 7.21 4.04 -17.17
C ASP A 58 6.89 5.26 -18.02
N VAL A 59 5.60 5.52 -18.19
CA VAL A 59 5.10 6.62 -19.04
C VAL A 59 4.63 7.83 -18.22
N PHE A 60 4.32 7.65 -16.95
CA PHE A 60 3.73 8.69 -16.12
C PHE A 60 4.78 9.67 -15.60
N ARG A 61 4.54 10.97 -15.79
CA ARG A 61 5.35 12.07 -15.23
C ARG A 61 4.64 12.79 -14.09
N GLU A 62 3.33 12.67 -14.06
CA GLU A 62 2.44 13.25 -13.07
C GLU A 62 1.62 12.13 -12.44
N VAL A 63 1.54 12.11 -11.12
CA VAL A 63 0.79 11.13 -10.34
C VAL A 63 -0.11 11.87 -9.37
N ALA A 64 -1.41 11.62 -9.46
CA ALA A 64 -2.36 12.04 -8.44
C ALA A 64 -2.57 10.86 -7.48
N VAL A 65 -2.45 11.09 -6.18
CA VAL A 65 -2.71 10.08 -5.14
C VAL A 65 -3.94 10.51 -4.36
N VAL A 66 -4.90 9.61 -4.23
CA VAL A 66 -6.08 9.88 -3.40
C VAL A 66 -5.66 9.93 -1.94
N ASP A 67 -6.01 10.99 -1.23
CA ASP A 67 -5.50 11.36 0.10
C ASP A 67 -6.07 10.54 1.27
N HIS A 68 -6.90 9.54 0.97
CA HIS A 68 -7.44 8.58 1.91
C HIS A 68 -7.04 7.14 1.54
N LEU A 69 -6.69 6.35 2.54
CA LEU A 69 -6.42 4.93 2.37
C LEU A 69 -7.74 4.16 2.33
N GLY A 70 -7.97 3.50 1.21
CA GLY A 70 -9.18 2.72 1.02
C GLY A 70 -9.17 1.37 1.73
N ARG A 71 -10.17 0.57 1.40
CA ARG A 71 -10.24 -0.85 1.69
C ARG A 71 -10.15 -1.64 0.39
N GLY A 72 -9.25 -2.62 0.35
CA GLY A 72 -9.16 -3.55 -0.76
C GLY A 72 -10.34 -4.52 -0.78
N SER A 73 -10.70 -4.97 -1.97
CA SER A 73 -11.67 -6.02 -2.23
C SER A 73 -11.02 -7.20 -2.95
N ASP A 74 -11.68 -8.36 -2.92
CA ASP A 74 -11.13 -9.61 -3.44
C ASP A 74 -10.92 -9.59 -4.97
N ASP A 75 -11.60 -8.69 -5.68
CA ASP A 75 -11.46 -8.46 -7.13
C ASP A 75 -10.32 -7.49 -7.49
N GLY A 76 -9.54 -7.04 -6.51
CA GLY A 76 -8.41 -6.14 -6.72
C GLY A 76 -8.76 -4.66 -6.79
N MET A 77 -10.00 -4.29 -6.46
CA MET A 77 -10.43 -2.90 -6.40
C MET A 77 -10.11 -2.27 -5.04
N VAL A 78 -9.99 -0.95 -5.02
CA VAL A 78 -9.87 -0.17 -3.80
C VAL A 78 -11.09 0.73 -3.64
N VAL A 79 -11.79 0.57 -2.53
CA VAL A 79 -12.96 1.39 -2.19
C VAL A 79 -12.53 2.46 -1.18
N VAL A 80 -12.63 3.72 -1.57
CA VAL A 80 -12.39 4.88 -0.73
C VAL A 80 -13.71 5.56 -0.41
N ASN A 81 -13.89 6.03 0.81
CA ASN A 81 -15.05 6.82 1.25
C ASN A 81 -14.63 7.83 2.30
N MET A 82 -15.56 8.74 2.67
CA MET A 82 -15.30 9.82 3.64
C MET A 82 -14.87 9.36 5.06
N ALA A 83 -15.10 8.09 5.39
CA ALA A 83 -14.67 7.50 6.67
C ALA A 83 -13.33 6.75 6.55
N SER A 84 -12.75 6.70 5.35
CA SER A 84 -11.42 6.10 5.14
C SER A 84 -10.35 6.93 5.85
N PRO A 85 -9.32 6.28 6.43
CA PRO A 85 -8.26 7.02 7.12
C PRO A 85 -7.43 7.83 6.12
N GLU A 86 -7.05 9.03 6.51
CA GLU A 86 -6.09 9.85 5.78
C GLU A 86 -4.68 9.27 5.90
N TRP A 87 -3.84 9.59 4.92
CA TRP A 87 -2.41 9.32 4.99
C TRP A 87 -1.74 10.22 6.04
N THR A 88 -0.85 9.65 6.83
CA THR A 88 0.00 10.44 7.71
C THR A 88 1.03 11.24 6.93
N PRO A 89 1.59 12.33 7.49
CA PRO A 89 2.67 13.10 6.85
C PRO A 89 3.87 12.23 6.46
N ASP A 90 4.27 11.27 7.28
CA ASP A 90 5.40 10.38 7.02
C ASP A 90 5.11 9.42 5.86
N GLU A 91 3.89 8.91 5.76
CA GLU A 91 3.46 8.07 4.65
C GLU A 91 3.45 8.86 3.33
N ARG A 92 2.93 10.09 3.35
CA ARG A 92 2.96 10.99 2.17
C ARG A 92 4.38 11.26 1.72
N ALA A 93 5.27 11.63 2.63
CA ALA A 93 6.67 11.89 2.33
C ALA A 93 7.38 10.66 1.74
N ALA A 94 7.14 9.47 2.27
CA ALA A 94 7.71 8.23 1.75
C ALA A 94 7.24 7.91 0.32
N VAL A 95 5.95 8.12 0.04
CA VAL A 95 5.39 7.91 -1.31
C VAL A 95 5.93 8.95 -2.29
N GLU A 96 5.99 10.22 -1.92
CA GLU A 96 6.57 11.29 -2.76
C GLU A 96 8.03 11.00 -3.10
N GLN A 97 8.81 10.57 -2.11
CA GLN A 97 10.20 10.17 -2.31
C GLN A 97 10.33 8.96 -3.25
N ALA A 98 9.49 7.94 -3.09
CA ALA A 98 9.54 6.75 -3.92
C ALA A 98 9.11 7.04 -5.37
N LEU A 99 8.16 7.94 -5.57
CA LEU A 99 7.68 8.32 -6.89
C LEU A 99 8.58 9.34 -7.62
N ALA A 100 9.56 9.96 -6.94
CA ALA A 100 10.47 10.89 -7.59
C ALA A 100 11.19 10.26 -8.80
N PRO A 101 11.44 11.01 -9.90
CA PRO A 101 11.26 12.46 -10.08
C PRO A 101 9.87 12.88 -10.59
N ARG A 102 8.84 12.03 -10.48
CA ARG A 102 7.47 12.37 -10.89
C ARG A 102 6.91 13.44 -9.95
N SER A 103 6.08 14.34 -10.48
CA SER A 103 5.31 15.25 -9.63
C SER A 103 4.14 14.50 -9.00
N VAL A 104 3.98 14.64 -7.69
CA VAL A 104 2.87 14.03 -6.93
C VAL A 104 1.92 15.11 -6.49
N THR A 105 0.62 14.90 -6.72
CA THR A 105 -0.47 15.74 -6.25
C THR A 105 -1.41 14.88 -5.41
N TRP A 106 -1.78 15.37 -4.23
CA TRP A 106 -2.77 14.71 -3.38
C TRP A 106 -4.15 15.25 -3.71
N VAL A 107 -5.11 14.37 -3.95
CA VAL A 107 -6.49 14.70 -4.36
C VAL A 107 -7.49 13.99 -3.44
N THR A 108 -8.65 14.58 -3.24
CA THR A 108 -9.68 13.96 -2.38
C THR A 108 -10.47 12.88 -3.12
N SER A 109 -10.49 12.94 -4.44
CA SER A 109 -11.16 11.94 -5.28
C SER A 109 -10.59 11.89 -6.70
N ILE A 110 -10.90 10.80 -7.41
CA ILE A 110 -10.52 10.64 -8.82
C ILE A 110 -11.16 11.73 -9.70
N GLU A 111 -12.37 12.16 -9.36
CA GLU A 111 -13.15 13.16 -10.11
C GLU A 111 -12.46 14.51 -10.18
N GLU A 112 -11.61 14.86 -9.22
CA GLU A 112 -10.81 16.10 -9.27
C GLU A 112 -9.84 16.13 -10.45
N VAL A 113 -9.37 14.96 -10.87
CA VAL A 113 -8.42 14.84 -11.99
C VAL A 113 -9.15 14.71 -13.31
N ILE A 114 -10.25 13.95 -13.35
CA ILE A 114 -10.97 13.67 -14.59
C ILE A 114 -11.99 14.73 -14.97
N GLY A 115 -12.41 15.59 -14.02
CA GLY A 115 -13.47 16.56 -14.23
C GLY A 115 -14.85 15.92 -14.51
N PRO A 116 -15.89 16.72 -14.76
CA PRO A 116 -17.22 16.22 -15.07
C PRO A 116 -17.29 15.74 -16.52
N GLY A 117 -17.41 14.42 -16.71
CA GLY A 117 -17.64 13.81 -18.05
C GLY A 117 -16.76 12.57 -18.28
N PRO A 118 -16.85 11.95 -19.47
CA PRO A 118 -16.02 10.80 -19.83
C PRO A 118 -14.59 11.25 -20.18
N SER A 119 -14.00 12.05 -19.32
CA SER A 119 -12.69 12.64 -19.56
C SER A 119 -11.61 11.57 -19.45
N MET A 120 -10.86 11.47 -20.51
CA MET A 120 -9.61 10.73 -20.53
C MET A 120 -8.50 11.69 -20.17
N THR A 121 -7.54 11.24 -19.36
CA THR A 121 -6.25 11.94 -19.33
C THR A 121 -5.71 11.99 -20.75
N SER A 122 -5.10 13.09 -21.14
CA SER A 122 -4.59 13.24 -22.51
C SER A 122 -3.61 12.11 -22.83
N PRO A 123 -3.75 11.40 -23.96
CA PRO A 123 -2.76 10.40 -24.36
C PRO A 123 -1.34 10.95 -24.49
N GLU A 124 -1.21 12.26 -24.72
CA GLU A 124 0.08 12.94 -24.83
C GLU A 124 0.74 13.20 -23.46
N ARG A 125 -0.05 13.28 -22.39
CA ARG A 125 0.41 13.50 -21.01
C ARG A 125 -0.46 12.69 -20.05
N PRO A 126 -0.27 11.39 -19.97
CA PRO A 126 -1.07 10.56 -19.10
C PRO A 126 -0.75 10.88 -17.63
N ILE A 127 -1.79 11.12 -16.84
CA ILE A 127 -1.72 11.26 -15.39
C ILE A 127 -2.17 9.93 -14.80
N ALA A 128 -1.37 9.35 -13.91
CA ALA A 128 -1.78 8.22 -13.12
C ALA A 128 -2.55 8.70 -11.89
N VAL A 129 -3.79 8.25 -11.71
CA VAL A 129 -4.52 8.43 -10.44
C VAL A 129 -4.39 7.13 -9.65
N VAL A 130 -3.79 7.20 -8.48
CA VAL A 130 -3.49 6.03 -7.65
C VAL A 130 -4.37 6.05 -6.40
N THR A 131 -5.02 4.92 -6.13
CA THR A 131 -5.68 4.63 -4.87
C THR A 131 -5.00 3.43 -4.22
N VAL A 132 -4.81 3.50 -2.90
CA VAL A 132 -4.16 2.43 -2.13
C VAL A 132 -5.01 2.09 -0.93
N ALA A 133 -5.17 0.81 -0.66
CA ALA A 133 -5.83 0.34 0.55
C ALA A 133 -4.88 0.40 1.76
N ALA A 134 -5.47 0.49 2.95
CA ALA A 134 -4.70 0.36 4.18
C ALA A 134 -3.96 -1.00 4.20
N PRO A 135 -2.64 -1.02 4.42
CA PRO A 135 -1.87 -2.25 4.41
C PRO A 135 -2.24 -3.16 5.56
N GLN A 136 -2.28 -4.45 5.30
CA GLN A 136 -2.33 -5.49 6.32
C GLN A 136 -0.90 -6.00 6.52
N ILE A 137 -0.32 -5.72 7.68
CA ILE A 137 1.06 -6.09 8.02
C ILE A 137 1.02 -7.10 9.15
N ASP A 138 1.66 -8.26 8.95
CA ASP A 138 1.81 -9.33 9.93
C ASP A 138 3.29 -9.75 9.98
N GLY A 139 4.00 -9.26 10.99
CA GLY A 139 5.45 -9.47 11.13
C GLY A 139 6.21 -8.97 9.91
N ASP A 140 6.90 -9.89 9.25
CA ASP A 140 7.71 -9.61 8.05
C ASP A 140 6.94 -9.78 6.73
N ASN A 141 5.62 -9.91 6.79
CA ASN A 141 4.76 -10.04 5.62
C ASN A 141 3.74 -8.91 5.56
N ALA A 142 3.36 -8.51 4.36
CA ALA A 142 2.30 -7.54 4.15
C ALA A 142 1.48 -7.86 2.90
N THR A 143 0.22 -7.40 2.91
CA THR A 143 -0.63 -7.38 1.72
C THR A 143 -1.23 -5.99 1.55
N VAL A 144 -1.26 -5.49 0.30
CA VAL A 144 -1.83 -4.18 -0.03
C VAL A 144 -2.51 -4.25 -1.37
N THR A 145 -3.78 -3.88 -1.41
CA THR A 145 -4.49 -3.64 -2.66
C THR A 145 -4.22 -2.24 -3.15
N SER A 146 -3.94 -2.09 -4.43
CA SER A 146 -3.77 -0.78 -5.08
C SER A 146 -4.40 -0.78 -6.46
N MET A 147 -4.83 0.40 -6.87
CA MET A 147 -5.44 0.61 -8.17
C MET A 147 -4.83 1.85 -8.83
N LEU A 148 -4.64 1.78 -10.12
CA LEU A 148 -4.27 2.90 -10.98
C LEU A 148 -5.40 3.11 -11.98
N TRP A 149 -5.74 4.36 -12.19
CA TRP A 149 -6.60 4.79 -13.29
C TRP A 149 -5.88 5.89 -14.08
N CYS A 150 -5.95 5.84 -15.39
CA CYS A 150 -5.30 6.82 -16.27
C CYS A 150 -6.21 7.30 -17.42
N GLY A 151 -7.50 7.04 -17.31
CA GLY A 151 -8.54 7.52 -18.22
C GLY A 151 -9.19 6.42 -19.03
N GLY A 152 -10.46 6.61 -19.42
CA GLY A 152 -11.21 5.71 -20.28
C GLY A 152 -11.12 4.24 -19.86
N THR A 153 -10.52 3.45 -20.72
CA THR A 153 -10.25 2.03 -20.48
C THR A 153 -8.85 1.77 -19.92
N CYS A 154 -8.12 2.80 -19.50
CA CYS A 154 -6.80 2.68 -18.92
C CYS A 154 -6.89 2.51 -17.40
N GLY A 155 -6.66 1.33 -16.92
CA GLY A 155 -6.66 1.03 -15.49
C GLY A 155 -5.98 -0.30 -15.16
N ALA A 156 -5.45 -0.39 -13.96
CA ALA A 156 -4.89 -1.62 -13.41
C ALA A 156 -5.13 -1.67 -11.90
N GLY A 157 -5.41 -2.85 -11.39
CA GLY A 157 -5.63 -3.05 -9.96
C GLY A 157 -5.29 -4.47 -9.52
N GLY A 158 -5.06 -4.64 -8.24
CA GLY A 158 -4.73 -5.94 -7.65
C GLY A 158 -4.09 -5.81 -6.27
N THR A 159 -3.91 -6.92 -5.62
CA THR A 159 -3.31 -7.00 -4.29
C THR A 159 -1.88 -7.54 -4.39
N HIS A 160 -0.92 -6.75 -3.94
CA HIS A 160 0.47 -7.16 -3.81
C HIS A 160 0.70 -7.91 -2.49
N THR A 161 1.54 -8.91 -2.56
CA THR A 161 2.16 -9.54 -1.38
C THR A 161 3.59 -9.04 -1.24
N LEU A 162 3.98 -8.72 -0.03
CA LEU A 162 5.31 -8.22 0.28
C LEU A 162 5.92 -9.02 1.42
N SER A 163 7.25 -9.07 1.46
CA SER A 163 7.99 -9.54 2.62
C SER A 163 9.22 -8.67 2.88
N ARG A 164 9.76 -8.76 4.10
CA ARG A 164 11.07 -8.17 4.38
C ARG A 164 12.18 -9.06 3.83
N ASP A 165 13.12 -8.44 3.17
CA ASP A 165 14.38 -9.10 2.82
C ASP A 165 15.31 -9.22 4.05
N PRO A 166 16.45 -9.95 3.94
CA PRO A 166 17.42 -10.07 5.04
C PRO A 166 18.04 -8.75 5.50
N GLN A 167 17.91 -7.68 4.71
CA GLN A 167 18.37 -6.33 5.03
C GLN A 167 17.29 -5.51 5.74
N GLY A 168 16.07 -6.07 5.90
CA GLY A 168 14.94 -5.43 6.53
C GLY A 168 14.13 -4.52 5.58
N THR A 169 14.39 -4.59 4.28
CA THR A 169 13.69 -3.80 3.26
C THR A 169 12.42 -4.54 2.80
N TRP A 170 11.34 -3.81 2.63
CA TRP A 170 10.12 -4.37 2.06
C TRP A 170 10.25 -4.55 0.55
N VAL A 171 9.97 -5.77 0.08
CA VAL A 171 9.99 -6.13 -1.34
C VAL A 171 8.71 -6.84 -1.74
N ILE A 172 8.23 -6.58 -2.96
CA ILE A 172 7.08 -7.31 -3.52
C ILE A 172 7.54 -8.71 -3.88
N THR A 173 6.81 -9.71 -3.39
CA THR A 173 7.06 -11.13 -3.62
C THR A 173 6.07 -11.77 -4.57
N GLY A 174 4.97 -11.08 -4.87
CA GLY A 174 3.93 -11.57 -5.78
C GLY A 174 2.63 -10.78 -5.68
N THR A 175 1.58 -11.40 -6.17
CA THR A 175 0.21 -10.89 -6.12
C THR A 175 -0.73 -11.97 -5.60
N THR A 176 -1.87 -11.58 -5.05
CA THR A 176 -2.93 -12.47 -4.59
C THR A 176 -4.30 -11.90 -4.90
N GLY A 177 -5.33 -12.75 -4.87
CA GLY A 177 -6.71 -12.35 -5.19
C GLY A 177 -6.94 -12.02 -6.66
N GLY A 178 -8.00 -11.30 -6.95
CA GLY A 178 -8.31 -10.79 -8.27
C GLY A 178 -7.38 -9.65 -8.68
N ALA A 179 -7.17 -9.55 -10.00
CA ALA A 179 -6.46 -8.42 -10.60
C ALA A 179 -7.11 -8.08 -11.94
N PHE A 180 -6.99 -6.84 -12.36
CA PHE A 180 -7.47 -6.42 -13.67
C PHE A 180 -6.45 -5.49 -14.34
N ILE A 181 -6.46 -5.50 -15.66
CA ILE A 181 -5.79 -4.53 -16.54
C ILE A 181 -6.77 -4.19 -17.63
N SER A 182 -6.97 -2.94 -17.94
CA SER A 182 -7.86 -2.46 -18.99
C SER A 182 -7.18 -1.38 -19.85
#